data_bf58f3e2177a646047ccb652708f4495
#
_entry.id   bf58f3e2177a646047ccb652708f4495
#
_cell.length_a   1.000
_cell.length_b   1.000
_cell.length_c   1.000
_cell.angle_alpha   90.00
_cell.angle_beta   90.00
_cell.angle_gamma   90.00
#
_symmetry.space_group_name_H-M   'P 1'
#
loop_
_entity.id
_entity.type
_entity.pdbx_description
1 polymer ?
#
loop_
_entity_poly.entity_id
_entity_poly.type
_entity_poly.pdbx_seq_one_letter_code
_entity_poly.pdbx_strand_id
1 'polypeptide(L)'
;MSVDLSTKPVIRVQNVSLRYGDTLALDALSVEIPAHCMAGLIGPDGVGKSSLMSLLTGARVMQQGQIEVLGGDIADPAHRRVICPRIAYMPQGLGRNLYHTLSVFENIDFFGQLFGHEQIERHQRIDELLESTGLAPFRDRPVGKLSGGMKQKLGLCCALIHDPDLLVL
;
A
#
# COMPACT_ATOMS: atom_id res chain seq x y z
N MET A 1 14.33 -21.36 -13.99
CA MET A 1 14.69 -20.81 -12.68
C MET A 1 13.78 -21.45 -11.66
N SER A 2 14.30 -22.39 -10.88
CA SER A 2 13.55 -22.99 -9.76
C SER A 2 13.42 -21.96 -8.65
N VAL A 3 12.19 -21.53 -8.35
CA VAL A 3 11.89 -20.70 -7.18
C VAL A 3 12.16 -21.59 -5.96
N ASP A 4 13.10 -21.18 -5.12
CA ASP A 4 13.34 -21.83 -3.84
C ASP A 4 12.13 -21.56 -2.93
N LEU A 5 11.28 -22.56 -2.74
CA LEU A 5 10.06 -22.51 -1.92
C LEU A 5 10.32 -22.55 -0.41
N SER A 6 11.59 -22.45 0.02
CA SER A 6 11.97 -22.53 1.44
C SER A 6 11.71 -21.25 2.24
N THR A 7 11.41 -20.12 1.59
CA THR A 7 11.06 -18.87 2.27
C THR A 7 9.58 -18.81 2.56
N LYS A 8 9.20 -18.57 3.83
CA LYS A 8 7.80 -18.37 4.22
C LYS A 8 7.17 -17.28 3.34
N PRO A 9 5.94 -17.47 2.81
CA PRO A 9 5.27 -16.46 2.02
C PRO A 9 5.05 -15.20 2.87
N VAL A 10 5.20 -14.02 2.25
CA VAL A 10 4.88 -12.74 2.90
C VAL A 10 3.38 -12.55 3.06
N ILE A 11 2.61 -13.17 2.15
CA ILE A 11 1.14 -13.21 2.18
C ILE A 11 0.69 -14.64 1.94
N ARG A 12 -0.25 -15.13 2.79
CA ARG A 12 -0.98 -16.37 2.59
C ARG A 12 -2.47 -16.11 2.73
N VAL A 13 -3.23 -16.45 1.72
CA VAL A 13 -4.70 -16.34 1.67
C VAL A 13 -5.27 -17.75 1.57
N GLN A 14 -6.22 -18.13 2.45
CA GLN A 14 -6.81 -19.46 2.50
C GLN A 14 -8.34 -19.37 2.55
N ASN A 15 -9.00 -19.91 1.53
CA ASN A 15 -10.46 -20.03 1.40
C ASN A 15 -11.20 -18.71 1.71
N VAL A 16 -10.67 -17.60 1.25
CA VAL A 16 -11.22 -16.26 1.53
C VAL A 16 -12.41 -15.97 0.63
N SER A 17 -13.55 -15.67 1.25
CA SER A 17 -14.74 -15.20 0.57
C SER A 17 -15.15 -13.82 1.09
N LEU A 18 -15.63 -12.97 0.17
CA LEU A 18 -16.08 -11.62 0.48
C LEU A 18 -17.34 -11.27 -0.33
N ARG A 19 -18.35 -10.74 0.34
CA ARG A 19 -19.58 -10.24 -0.28
C ARG A 19 -19.81 -8.77 -0.02
N TYR A 20 -20.45 -8.12 -1.00
CA TYR A 20 -21.00 -6.76 -0.93
C TYR A 20 -22.51 -6.86 -1.17
N GLY A 21 -23.31 -6.92 -0.09
CA GLY A 21 -24.71 -7.26 -0.20
C GLY A 21 -24.85 -8.66 -0.86
N ASP A 22 -25.59 -8.73 -1.96
CA ASP A 22 -25.81 -9.98 -2.71
C ASP A 22 -24.65 -10.33 -3.68
N THR A 23 -23.72 -9.41 -3.92
CA THR A 23 -22.62 -9.62 -4.86
C THR A 23 -21.46 -10.35 -4.20
N LEU A 24 -21.09 -11.52 -4.71
CA LEU A 24 -19.91 -12.26 -4.30
C LEU A 24 -18.69 -11.68 -5.03
N ALA A 25 -17.81 -11.02 -4.29
CA ALA A 25 -16.61 -10.39 -4.85
C ALA A 25 -15.38 -11.30 -4.82
N LEU A 26 -15.27 -12.17 -3.82
CA LEU A 26 -14.25 -13.21 -3.73
C LEU A 26 -14.95 -14.52 -3.31
N ASP A 27 -14.57 -15.63 -3.95
CA ASP A 27 -15.16 -16.95 -3.72
C ASP A 27 -14.05 -17.96 -3.41
N ALA A 28 -13.97 -18.37 -2.14
CA ALA A 28 -13.03 -19.36 -1.62
C ALA A 28 -11.58 -19.22 -2.19
N LEU A 29 -11.11 -17.97 -2.36
CA LEU A 29 -9.81 -17.67 -2.94
C LEU A 29 -8.70 -18.17 -2.02
N SER A 30 -7.71 -18.87 -2.63
CA SER A 30 -6.48 -19.27 -1.94
C SER A 30 -5.29 -18.91 -2.82
N VAL A 31 -4.30 -18.19 -2.25
CA VAL A 31 -3.08 -17.78 -2.95
C VAL A 31 -1.96 -17.53 -1.94
N GLU A 32 -0.72 -17.81 -2.35
CA GLU A 32 0.48 -17.45 -1.59
C GLU A 32 1.37 -16.53 -2.41
N ILE A 33 1.92 -15.51 -1.78
CA ILE A 33 2.87 -14.58 -2.39
C ILE A 33 4.19 -14.71 -1.61
N PRO A 34 5.29 -15.12 -2.28
CA PRO A 34 6.58 -15.24 -1.63
C PRO A 34 7.14 -13.87 -1.23
N ALA A 35 8.03 -13.86 -0.24
CA ALA A 35 8.77 -12.65 0.14
C ALA A 35 9.78 -12.25 -0.96
N HIS A 36 10.23 -10.99 -0.93
CA HIS A 36 11.27 -10.46 -1.81
C HIS A 36 10.97 -10.57 -3.31
N CYS A 37 9.70 -10.46 -3.69
CA CYS A 37 9.29 -10.47 -5.10
C CYS A 37 8.31 -9.34 -5.41
N MET A 38 8.19 -9.04 -6.71
CA MET A 38 7.11 -8.23 -7.24
C MET A 38 6.05 -9.18 -7.80
N ALA A 39 4.83 -9.09 -7.27
CA ALA A 39 3.70 -9.91 -7.72
C ALA A 39 2.64 -9.02 -8.39
N GLY A 40 2.20 -9.42 -9.58
CA GLY A 40 1.14 -8.73 -10.33
C GLY A 40 -0.18 -9.50 -10.24
N LEU A 41 -1.26 -8.79 -9.86
CA LEU A 41 -2.62 -9.33 -9.86
C LEU A 41 -3.34 -8.90 -11.14
N ILE A 42 -3.51 -9.82 -12.08
CA ILE A 42 -4.06 -9.56 -13.40
C ILE A 42 -5.46 -10.19 -13.51
N GLY A 43 -6.37 -9.49 -14.15
CA GLY A 43 -7.74 -9.97 -14.41
C GLY A 43 -8.66 -8.84 -14.86
N PRO A 44 -9.85 -9.18 -15.39
CA PRO A 44 -10.83 -8.18 -15.85
C PRO A 44 -11.31 -7.29 -14.70
N ASP A 45 -11.99 -6.18 -15.05
CA ASP A 45 -12.57 -5.31 -14.05
C ASP A 45 -13.74 -5.98 -13.31
N GLY A 46 -13.89 -5.66 -12.03
CA GLY A 46 -14.96 -6.19 -11.19
C GLY A 46 -14.72 -7.57 -10.59
N VAL A 47 -13.59 -8.26 -10.88
CA VAL A 47 -13.32 -9.63 -10.35
C VAL A 47 -12.78 -9.66 -8.91
N GLY A 48 -12.80 -8.56 -8.18
CA GLY A 48 -12.40 -8.55 -6.78
C GLY A 48 -10.94 -8.19 -6.50
N LYS A 49 -10.12 -7.78 -7.49
CA LYS A 49 -8.71 -7.39 -7.29
C LYS A 49 -8.53 -6.37 -6.15
N SER A 50 -9.23 -5.23 -6.24
CA SER A 50 -9.16 -4.18 -5.22
C SER A 50 -9.75 -4.62 -3.87
N SER A 51 -10.71 -5.55 -3.90
CA SER A 51 -11.25 -6.16 -2.68
C SER A 51 -10.20 -6.99 -1.96
N LEU A 52 -9.47 -7.83 -2.70
CA LEU A 52 -8.36 -8.59 -2.14
C LEU A 52 -7.28 -7.67 -1.57
N MET A 53 -6.81 -6.66 -2.34
CA MET A 53 -5.81 -5.69 -1.85
C MET A 53 -6.24 -5.00 -0.55
N SER A 54 -7.52 -4.63 -0.43
CA SER A 54 -8.04 -3.99 0.80
C SER A 54 -8.10 -4.95 2.00
N LEU A 55 -8.28 -6.25 1.78
CA LEU A 55 -8.19 -7.28 2.82
C LEU A 55 -6.73 -7.49 3.26
N LEU A 56 -5.80 -7.62 2.31
CA LEU A 56 -4.37 -7.84 2.58
C LEU A 56 -3.74 -6.71 3.39
N THR A 57 -4.25 -5.50 3.26
CA THR A 57 -3.74 -4.31 3.96
C THR A 57 -4.47 -4.01 5.27
N GLY A 58 -5.48 -4.82 5.62
CA GLY A 58 -6.32 -4.57 6.79
C GLY A 58 -7.26 -3.36 6.66
N ALA A 59 -7.33 -2.73 5.47
CA ALA A 59 -8.26 -1.63 5.19
C ALA A 59 -9.72 -2.09 5.15
N ARG A 60 -9.94 -3.42 5.08
CA ARG A 60 -11.26 -4.05 5.14
C ARG A 60 -11.24 -5.24 6.08
N VAL A 61 -12.34 -5.42 6.81
CA VAL A 61 -12.53 -6.59 7.68
C VAL A 61 -12.85 -7.82 6.83
N MET A 62 -12.19 -8.92 7.13
CA MET A 62 -12.43 -10.22 6.53
C MET A 62 -13.76 -10.80 7.01
N GLN A 63 -14.49 -11.48 6.12
CA GLN A 63 -15.78 -12.12 6.43
C GLN A 63 -15.63 -13.63 6.63
N GLN A 64 -14.84 -14.28 5.76
CA GLN A 64 -14.64 -15.72 5.79
C GLN A 64 -13.25 -16.10 5.27
N GLY A 65 -12.66 -17.18 5.81
CA GLY A 65 -11.35 -17.67 5.46
C GLY A 65 -10.27 -17.18 6.41
N GLN A 66 -9.01 -17.22 5.98
CA GLN A 66 -7.86 -16.77 6.74
C GLN A 66 -6.88 -15.99 5.84
N ILE A 67 -6.30 -14.92 6.37
CA ILE A 67 -5.25 -14.16 5.69
C ILE A 67 -4.10 -13.93 6.66
N GLU A 68 -2.94 -14.47 6.33
CA GLU A 68 -1.68 -14.17 7.00
C GLU A 68 -0.90 -13.14 6.18
N VAL A 69 -0.41 -12.09 6.83
CA VAL A 69 0.44 -11.05 6.25
C VAL A 69 1.60 -10.78 7.18
N LEU A 70 2.81 -10.73 6.65
CA LEU A 70 4.04 -10.49 7.42
C LEU A 70 4.16 -11.41 8.66
N GLY A 71 3.77 -12.67 8.47
CA GLY A 71 3.98 -13.74 9.47
C GLY A 71 2.91 -13.92 10.52
N GLY A 72 1.73 -13.31 10.38
CA GLY A 72 0.59 -13.54 11.28
C GLY A 72 -0.77 -13.19 10.68
N ASP A 73 -1.83 -13.54 11.39
CA ASP A 73 -3.20 -13.35 10.95
C ASP A 73 -3.60 -11.86 10.99
N ILE A 74 -4.01 -11.31 9.83
CA ILE A 74 -4.46 -9.91 9.73
C ILE A 74 -5.78 -9.67 10.50
N ALA A 75 -6.54 -10.70 10.83
CA ALA A 75 -7.74 -10.59 11.63
C ALA A 75 -7.43 -10.37 13.12
N ASP A 76 -6.25 -10.80 13.59
CA ASP A 76 -5.80 -10.56 14.96
C ASP A 76 -5.50 -9.06 15.18
N PRO A 77 -6.22 -8.36 16.09
CA PRO A 77 -6.00 -6.96 16.36
C PRO A 77 -4.58 -6.65 16.89
N ALA A 78 -3.97 -7.57 17.64
CA ALA A 78 -2.63 -7.38 18.17
C ALA A 78 -1.58 -7.43 17.04
N HIS A 79 -1.66 -8.43 16.17
CA HIS A 79 -0.80 -8.54 15.00
C HIS A 79 -1.00 -7.37 14.04
N ARG A 80 -2.26 -7.01 13.72
CA ARG A 80 -2.58 -5.89 12.85
C ARG A 80 -1.99 -4.57 13.34
N ARG A 81 -2.02 -4.30 14.65
CA ARG A 81 -1.41 -3.08 15.22
C ARG A 81 0.09 -3.00 14.95
N VAL A 82 0.78 -4.12 14.95
CA VAL A 82 2.23 -4.19 14.70
C VAL A 82 2.56 -4.04 13.22
N ILE A 83 1.77 -4.67 12.32
CA ILE A 83 2.12 -4.72 10.90
C ILE A 83 1.56 -3.57 10.07
N CYS A 84 0.43 -2.94 10.46
CA CYS A 84 -0.14 -1.84 9.67
C CYS A 84 0.84 -0.69 9.40
N PRO A 85 1.71 -0.27 10.34
CA PRO A 85 2.75 0.73 10.07
C PRO A 85 3.84 0.26 9.08
N ARG A 86 3.91 -1.03 8.79
CA ARG A 86 4.89 -1.66 7.89
C ARG A 86 4.30 -1.96 6.50
N ILE A 87 3.04 -1.59 6.29
CA ILE A 87 2.32 -1.78 5.02
C ILE A 87 1.99 -0.42 4.42
N ALA A 88 2.43 -0.19 3.19
CA ALA A 88 1.94 0.93 2.39
C ALA A 88 0.83 0.45 1.46
N TYR A 89 -0.28 1.18 1.45
CA TYR A 89 -1.40 0.93 0.56
C TYR A 89 -1.77 2.18 -0.23
N MET A 90 -1.69 2.09 -1.54
CA MET A 90 -2.13 3.15 -2.44
C MET A 90 -3.38 2.68 -3.20
N PRO A 91 -4.58 2.99 -2.71
CA PRO A 91 -5.83 2.60 -3.36
C PRO A 91 -5.98 3.29 -4.71
N GLN A 92 -6.70 2.66 -5.64
CA GLN A 92 -6.99 3.22 -6.95
C GLN A 92 -7.71 4.56 -6.84
N GLY A 93 -7.31 5.52 -7.65
CA GLY A 93 -7.88 6.86 -7.73
C GLY A 93 -6.83 7.95 -7.61
N LEU A 94 -6.79 8.84 -8.62
CA LEU A 94 -5.81 9.93 -8.70
C LEU A 94 -5.94 10.89 -7.52
N GLY A 95 -4.95 10.88 -6.64
CA GLY A 95 -4.78 11.91 -5.62
C GLY A 95 -5.83 11.94 -4.51
N ARG A 96 -6.62 10.88 -4.30
CA ARG A 96 -7.61 10.83 -3.21
C ARG A 96 -6.98 10.98 -1.82
N ASN A 97 -5.73 10.58 -1.67
CA ASN A 97 -4.98 10.65 -0.41
C ASN A 97 -4.10 11.89 -0.31
N LEU A 98 -4.17 12.80 -1.29
CA LEU A 98 -3.33 14.00 -1.33
C LEU A 98 -4.10 15.24 -0.93
N TYR A 99 -3.45 16.10 -0.18
CA TYR A 99 -3.96 17.42 0.19
C TYR A 99 -3.65 18.42 -0.93
N HIS A 100 -4.66 18.80 -1.68
CA HIS A 100 -4.51 19.58 -2.92
C HIS A 100 -3.98 21.00 -2.71
N THR A 101 -4.20 21.56 -1.52
CA THR A 101 -3.72 22.90 -1.14
C THR A 101 -2.28 22.92 -0.67
N LEU A 102 -1.77 21.79 -0.19
CA LEU A 102 -0.38 21.64 0.25
C LEU A 102 0.53 21.44 -0.95
N SER A 103 1.79 21.83 -0.81
CA SER A 103 2.86 21.56 -1.78
C SER A 103 3.20 20.06 -1.85
N VAL A 104 4.00 19.71 -2.84
CA VAL A 104 4.57 18.36 -2.98
C VAL A 104 5.33 17.97 -1.71
N PHE A 105 6.21 18.85 -1.23
CA PHE A 105 6.99 18.63 -0.01
C PHE A 105 6.08 18.44 1.20
N GLU A 106 5.16 19.37 1.45
CA GLU A 106 4.28 19.35 2.61
C GLU A 106 3.39 18.11 2.66
N ASN A 107 2.97 17.57 1.51
CA ASN A 107 2.24 16.30 1.47
C ASN A 107 3.09 15.13 1.99
N ILE A 108 4.33 14.99 1.53
CA ILE A 108 5.20 13.89 1.97
C ILE A 108 5.59 14.09 3.44
N ASP A 109 5.90 15.34 3.83
CA ASP A 109 6.27 15.70 5.20
C ASP A 109 5.15 15.36 6.19
N PHE A 110 3.89 15.63 5.82
CA PHE A 110 2.72 15.26 6.62
C PHE A 110 2.68 13.75 6.92
N PHE A 111 2.86 12.92 5.89
CA PHE A 111 2.87 11.47 6.10
C PHE A 111 4.08 11.02 6.91
N GLY A 112 5.25 11.58 6.69
CA GLY A 112 6.44 11.28 7.49
C GLY A 112 6.27 11.64 8.98
N GLN A 113 5.58 12.75 9.28
CA GLN A 113 5.21 13.11 10.66
C GLN A 113 4.22 12.13 11.24
N LEU A 114 3.22 11.69 10.46
CA LEU A 114 2.21 10.72 10.92
C LEU A 114 2.84 9.39 11.34
N PHE A 115 3.93 8.97 10.67
CA PHE A 115 4.68 7.78 11.02
C PHE A 115 5.77 8.01 12.07
N GLY A 116 5.92 9.23 12.60
CA GLY A 116 6.80 9.55 13.71
C GLY A 116 8.27 9.74 13.35
N HIS A 117 8.59 10.01 12.08
CA HIS A 117 9.97 10.29 11.66
C HIS A 117 10.48 11.63 12.22
N GLU A 118 11.70 11.62 12.72
CA GLU A 118 12.40 12.84 13.14
C GLU A 118 12.63 13.79 11.96
N GLN A 119 12.62 15.09 12.19
CA GLN A 119 12.62 16.10 11.14
C GLN A 119 13.82 15.98 10.18
N ILE A 120 15.02 15.76 10.71
CA ILE A 120 16.23 15.69 9.87
C ILE A 120 16.18 14.49 8.93
N GLU A 121 15.90 13.31 9.48
CA GLU A 121 15.77 12.06 8.71
C GLU A 121 14.64 12.18 7.68
N ARG A 122 13.50 12.70 8.08
CA ARG A 122 12.32 12.88 7.22
C ARG A 122 12.63 13.78 6.03
N HIS A 123 13.30 14.91 6.24
CA HIS A 123 13.66 15.84 5.16
C HIS A 123 14.66 15.22 4.18
N GLN A 124 15.67 14.50 4.68
CA GLN A 124 16.62 13.77 3.82
C GLN A 124 15.90 12.74 2.95
N ARG A 125 15.01 11.95 3.55
CA ARG A 125 14.24 10.94 2.83
C ARG A 125 13.26 11.56 1.81
N ILE A 126 12.65 12.71 2.12
CA ILE A 126 11.84 13.46 1.16
C ILE A 126 12.67 13.87 -0.06
N ASP A 127 13.87 14.40 0.15
CA ASP A 127 14.74 14.82 -0.93
C ASP A 127 15.14 13.65 -1.83
N GLU A 128 15.50 12.49 -1.27
CA GLU A 128 15.78 11.26 -2.02
C GLU A 128 14.57 10.79 -2.85
N LEU A 129 13.36 10.79 -2.27
CA LEU A 129 12.13 10.40 -2.96
C LEU A 129 11.79 11.38 -4.11
N LEU A 130 11.96 12.68 -3.89
CA LEU A 130 11.71 13.70 -4.89
C LEU A 130 12.68 13.59 -6.07
N GLU A 131 13.96 13.36 -5.80
CA GLU A 131 14.99 13.14 -6.84
C GLU A 131 14.69 11.87 -7.64
N SER A 132 14.44 10.73 -6.96
CA SER A 132 14.18 9.44 -7.58
C SER A 132 12.93 9.43 -8.47
N THR A 133 11.94 10.26 -8.16
CA THR A 133 10.68 10.35 -8.94
C THR A 133 10.67 11.49 -9.96
N GLY A 134 11.70 12.36 -9.95
CA GLY A 134 11.78 13.56 -10.77
C GLY A 134 10.78 14.64 -10.35
N LEU A 135 10.39 14.68 -9.10
CA LEU A 135 9.50 15.71 -8.54
C LEU A 135 10.26 16.85 -7.85
N ALA A 136 11.58 16.75 -7.69
CA ALA A 136 12.40 17.78 -7.04
C ALA A 136 12.18 19.22 -7.60
N PRO A 137 12.07 19.46 -8.94
CA PRO A 137 11.78 20.79 -9.47
C PRO A 137 10.38 21.35 -9.11
N PHE A 138 9.51 20.48 -8.56
CA PHE A 138 8.12 20.82 -8.21
C PHE A 138 7.87 20.82 -6.71
N ARG A 139 8.93 20.76 -5.89
CA ARG A 139 8.89 20.64 -4.43
C ARG A 139 7.85 21.55 -3.77
N ASP A 140 7.84 22.84 -4.15
CA ASP A 140 6.97 23.85 -3.54
C ASP A 140 5.67 24.08 -4.31
N ARG A 141 5.41 23.27 -5.35
CA ARG A 141 4.19 23.40 -6.15
C ARG A 141 2.99 22.80 -5.44
N PRO A 142 1.87 23.52 -5.31
CA PRO A 142 0.61 22.97 -4.79
C PRO A 142 0.14 21.76 -5.61
N VAL A 143 -0.29 20.70 -4.94
CA VAL A 143 -0.73 19.44 -5.56
C VAL A 143 -1.88 19.64 -6.54
N GLY A 144 -2.76 20.62 -6.28
CA GLY A 144 -3.84 20.96 -7.20
C GLY A 144 -3.37 21.31 -8.61
N LYS A 145 -2.11 21.82 -8.75
CA LYS A 145 -1.49 22.25 -10.03
C LYS A 145 -0.63 21.15 -10.68
N LEU A 146 -0.61 19.93 -10.14
CA LEU A 146 0.12 18.80 -10.71
C LEU A 146 -0.71 18.07 -11.77
N SER A 147 -0.02 17.50 -12.78
CA SER A 147 -0.64 16.54 -13.70
C SER A 147 -1.05 15.25 -13.00
N GLY A 148 -1.90 14.44 -13.65
CA GLY A 148 -2.32 13.14 -13.10
C GLY A 148 -1.13 12.22 -12.79
N GLY A 149 -0.18 12.09 -13.72
CA GLY A 149 1.02 11.29 -13.52
C GLY A 149 1.91 11.80 -12.38
N MET A 150 2.03 13.13 -12.22
CA MET A 150 2.77 13.72 -11.08
C MET A 150 2.06 13.43 -9.75
N LYS A 151 0.73 13.45 -9.70
CA LYS A 151 -0.03 13.08 -8.51
C LYS A 151 0.15 11.61 -8.14
N GLN A 152 0.25 10.71 -9.14
CA GLN A 152 0.56 9.30 -8.88
C GLN A 152 1.95 9.12 -8.28
N LYS A 153 2.96 9.78 -8.86
CA LYS A 153 4.34 9.78 -8.32
C LYS A 153 4.38 10.33 -6.89
N LEU A 154 3.69 11.42 -6.61
CA LEU A 154 3.59 11.99 -5.27
C LEU A 154 2.91 11.03 -4.30
N GLY A 155 1.80 10.38 -4.72
CA GLY A 155 1.14 9.35 -3.93
C GLY A 155 2.06 8.20 -3.56
N LEU A 156 2.93 7.79 -4.50
CA LEU A 156 3.96 6.78 -4.26
C LEU A 156 5.00 7.28 -3.25
N CYS A 157 5.49 8.53 -3.36
CA CYS A 157 6.40 9.10 -2.37
C CYS A 157 5.79 9.11 -0.96
N CYS A 158 4.52 9.54 -0.85
CA CYS A 158 3.79 9.52 0.43
C CYS A 158 3.63 8.10 1.00
N ALA A 159 3.47 7.09 0.13
CA ALA A 159 3.38 5.69 0.54
C ALA A 159 4.73 5.10 0.96
N LEU A 160 5.84 5.59 0.41
CA LEU A 160 7.19 5.06 0.66
C LEU A 160 7.95 5.80 1.78
N ILE A 161 7.45 6.92 2.28
CA ILE A 161 8.19 7.74 3.25
C ILE A 161 8.55 6.97 4.53
N HIS A 162 7.71 6.02 4.95
CA HIS A 162 7.90 5.24 6.18
C HIS A 162 8.59 3.89 5.98
N ASP A 163 9.19 3.65 4.80
CA ASP A 163 9.95 2.43 4.46
C ASP A 163 9.20 1.12 4.72
N PRO A 164 8.08 0.88 4.01
CA PRO A 164 7.24 -0.26 4.27
C PRO A 164 7.91 -1.58 3.86
N ASP A 165 7.63 -2.66 4.60
CA ASP A 165 8.02 -4.04 4.23
C ASP A 165 7.13 -4.61 3.13
N LEU A 166 5.91 -4.11 3.01
CA LEU A 166 4.94 -4.52 1.99
C LEU A 166 4.31 -3.29 1.35
N LEU A 167 4.44 -3.18 0.03
CA LEU A 167 3.80 -2.14 -0.78
C LEU A 167 2.69 -2.76 -1.63
N VAL A 168 1.47 -2.23 -1.52
CA VAL A 168 0.28 -2.63 -2.29
C VAL A 168 -0.22 -1.43 -3.10
N LEU A 169 -0.26 -1.56 -4.44
CA LEU A 169 -0.59 -0.49 -5.39
C LEU A 169 -1.86 -0.79 -6.18
#